data_9e2250f6dd56045b4a5342260b4764fe
#
_entry.id   9e2250f6dd56045b4a5342260b4764fe
#
_cell.length_a   1.000
_cell.length_b   1.000
_cell.length_c   1.000
_cell.angle_alpha   90.00
_cell.angle_beta   90.00
_cell.angle_gamma   90.00
#
_symmetry.space_group_name_H-M   'P 1'
#
loop_
_entity.id
_entity.type
_entity.pdbx_description
1 polymer ?
#
loop_
_entity_poly.entity_id
_entity_poly.type
_entity_poly.pdbx_seq_one_letter_code
_entity_poly.pdbx_strand_id
1 'polypeptide(L)'
;PLQEKYPQKWVTHQELMDRGYLNRDGTINFQGRNFILFYVGDYDSSSWIAQTTPFLWDEPSRGEVPLMWSVSPVLAERVPMVMHNYRVTATPNDYFAAADNGAGYLMPGMLQEPRSVSGLKSGLSAWAKHCSKYYQKWGLTITGFVIDGEAPGLDSDGLDCYASFSPNGIVPQKMPLTLLHNDMPVIRADYDIV
;
A
#
# COMPACT_ATOMS: atom_id res chain seq x y z
N PRO A 1 14.07 8.45 -20.36
CA PRO A 1 13.21 7.34 -20.79
C PRO A 1 12.58 6.66 -19.58
N LEU A 2 11.32 6.21 -19.72
CA LEU A 2 10.65 5.46 -18.68
C LEU A 2 11.42 4.17 -18.37
N GLN A 3 11.49 3.81 -17.08
CA GLN A 3 12.10 2.56 -16.66
C GLN A 3 11.07 1.43 -16.74
N GLU A 4 11.53 0.21 -16.93
CA GLU A 4 10.69 -0.98 -16.87
C GLU A 4 10.22 -1.25 -15.45
N LYS A 5 11.12 -1.08 -14.47
CA LYS A 5 10.86 -1.23 -13.04
C LYS A 5 11.47 -0.09 -12.24
N TYR A 6 10.82 0.26 -11.14
CA TYR A 6 11.24 1.27 -10.19
C TYR A 6 11.43 0.63 -8.81
N PRO A 7 12.58 0.03 -8.54
CA PRO A 7 12.82 -0.62 -7.26
C PRO A 7 12.74 0.38 -6.11
N GLN A 8 12.26 -0.08 -4.98
CA GLN A 8 12.26 0.66 -3.73
C GLN A 8 13.09 -0.11 -2.70
N LYS A 9 13.91 0.61 -1.95
CA LYS A 9 14.66 0.01 -0.87
C LYS A 9 13.71 -0.30 0.29
N TRP A 10 13.68 -1.54 0.71
CA TRP A 10 12.97 -1.99 1.91
C TRP A 10 13.97 -2.35 2.98
N VAL A 11 13.58 -2.08 4.23
CA VAL A 11 14.34 -2.51 5.39
C VAL A 11 14.05 -3.99 5.64
N THR A 12 15.08 -4.79 5.80
CA THR A 12 14.93 -6.23 6.08
C THR A 12 14.64 -6.47 7.57
N HIS A 13 14.08 -7.64 7.91
CA HIS A 13 13.90 -8.05 9.29
C HIS A 13 15.24 -8.05 10.06
N GLN A 14 16.32 -8.47 9.43
CA GLN A 14 17.65 -8.44 10.04
C GLN A 14 18.09 -7.00 10.37
N GLU A 15 17.93 -6.07 9.43
CA GLU A 15 18.24 -4.66 9.70
C GLU A 15 17.39 -4.07 10.82
N LEU A 16 16.11 -4.47 10.93
CA LEU A 16 15.23 -4.05 12.02
C LEU A 16 15.68 -4.63 13.38
N MET A 17 16.10 -5.90 13.39
CA MET A 17 16.70 -6.52 14.59
C MET A 17 18.01 -5.84 14.99
N ASP A 18 18.91 -5.59 14.04
CA ASP A 18 20.19 -4.94 14.28
C ASP A 18 20.03 -3.50 14.83
N ARG A 19 18.96 -2.83 14.42
CA ARG A 19 18.57 -1.51 14.95
C ARG A 19 17.80 -1.59 16.28
N GLY A 20 17.49 -2.79 16.74
CA GLY A 20 16.73 -3.03 17.96
C GLY A 20 15.25 -2.65 17.88
N TYR A 21 14.66 -2.64 16.68
CA TYR A 21 13.22 -2.45 16.47
C TYR A 21 12.43 -3.74 16.53
N LEU A 22 13.07 -4.86 16.22
CA LEU A 22 12.50 -6.19 16.41
C LEU A 22 13.30 -6.98 17.44
N ASN A 23 12.61 -7.82 18.17
CA ASN A 23 13.17 -8.87 19.00
C ASN A 23 13.63 -10.05 18.11
N ARG A 24 14.41 -10.98 18.69
CA ARG A 24 14.88 -12.18 17.96
C ARG A 24 13.75 -13.12 17.51
N ASP A 25 12.60 -13.04 18.15
CA ASP A 25 11.38 -13.78 17.80
C ASP A 25 10.52 -13.08 16.73
N GLY A 26 10.97 -11.95 16.20
CA GLY A 26 10.28 -11.16 15.20
C GLY A 26 9.21 -10.21 15.74
N THR A 27 8.96 -10.19 17.05
CA THR A 27 8.02 -9.25 17.66
C THR A 27 8.58 -7.83 17.72
N ILE A 28 7.69 -6.84 17.71
CA ILE A 28 8.09 -5.43 17.81
C ILE A 28 8.67 -5.16 19.20
N ASN A 29 9.85 -4.55 19.23
CA ASN A 29 10.48 -4.11 20.46
C ASN A 29 10.00 -2.70 20.82
N PHE A 30 8.93 -2.61 21.59
CA PHE A 30 8.40 -1.32 22.02
C PHE A 30 9.28 -0.60 23.03
N GLN A 31 9.81 -1.23 24.05
CA GLN A 31 10.72 -0.69 25.08
C GLN A 31 10.63 0.83 25.31
N GLY A 32 9.42 1.34 25.52
CA GLY A 32 9.15 2.77 25.69
C GLY A 32 9.22 3.61 24.42
N ARG A 33 9.25 3.00 23.25
CA ARG A 33 9.23 3.70 21.95
C ARG A 33 7.80 3.83 21.44
N ASN A 34 7.54 4.95 20.77
CA ASN A 34 6.36 5.16 19.94
C ASN A 34 6.79 5.10 18.47
N PHE A 35 6.04 4.37 17.66
CA PHE A 35 6.23 4.33 16.22
C PHE A 35 5.19 5.23 15.57
N ILE A 36 5.65 6.24 14.83
CA ILE A 36 4.81 7.20 14.14
C ILE A 36 5.05 7.03 12.65
N LEU A 37 3.99 6.83 11.88
CA LEU A 37 4.01 6.76 10.43
C LEU A 37 3.26 7.97 9.87
N PHE A 38 3.92 8.73 9.02
CA PHE A 38 3.26 9.78 8.24
C PHE A 38 2.86 9.21 6.88
N TYR A 39 1.56 9.03 6.69
CA TYR A 39 0.96 8.56 5.45
C TYR A 39 0.33 9.72 4.71
N VAL A 40 0.83 10.00 3.50
CA VAL A 40 0.30 11.04 2.62
C VAL A 40 -0.74 10.39 1.72
N GLY A 41 -1.99 10.46 2.14
CA GLY A 41 -3.12 9.78 1.52
C GLY A 41 -3.85 10.56 0.44
N ASP A 42 -4.92 9.96 -0.10
CA ASP A 42 -5.89 10.55 -1.03
C ASP A 42 -5.35 10.94 -2.43
N TYR A 43 -4.19 10.43 -2.83
CA TYR A 43 -3.60 10.70 -4.15
C TYR A 43 -3.81 9.56 -5.14
N ASP A 44 -5.02 9.05 -5.16
CA ASP A 44 -5.45 7.89 -5.94
C ASP A 44 -5.91 8.25 -7.36
N SER A 45 -6.16 9.52 -7.64
CA SER A 45 -6.60 9.98 -8.96
C SER A 45 -5.49 10.65 -9.77
N SER A 46 -5.60 10.58 -11.09
CA SER A 46 -4.68 11.27 -12.00
C SER A 46 -4.70 12.78 -11.82
N SER A 47 -5.82 13.35 -11.41
CA SER A 47 -5.96 14.78 -11.14
C SER A 47 -5.11 15.18 -9.93
N TRP A 48 -5.23 14.49 -8.82
CA TRP A 48 -4.46 14.78 -7.62
C TRP A 48 -2.97 14.63 -7.86
N ILE A 49 -2.53 13.51 -8.44
CA ILE A 49 -1.11 13.24 -8.63
C ILE A 49 -0.44 14.18 -9.64
N ALA A 50 -1.21 14.72 -10.59
CA ALA A 50 -0.68 15.63 -11.61
C ALA A 50 -0.81 17.11 -11.25
N GLN A 51 -1.75 17.48 -10.38
CA GLN A 51 -2.06 18.89 -10.07
C GLN A 51 -1.72 19.29 -8.63
N THR A 52 -2.05 18.46 -7.65
CA THR A 52 -1.88 18.81 -6.23
C THR A 52 -0.56 18.28 -5.67
N THR A 53 -0.23 17.04 -5.95
CA THR A 53 1.01 16.43 -5.45
C THR A 53 2.27 17.20 -5.83
N PRO A 54 2.41 17.83 -7.03
CA PRO A 54 3.60 18.62 -7.34
C PRO A 54 3.92 19.72 -6.33
N PHE A 55 2.90 20.41 -5.80
CA PHE A 55 3.12 21.45 -4.79
C PHE A 55 3.72 20.89 -3.49
N LEU A 56 3.27 19.70 -3.08
CA LEU A 56 3.82 19.03 -1.90
C LEU A 56 5.19 18.40 -2.20
N TRP A 57 5.38 17.94 -3.43
CA TRP A 57 6.62 17.34 -3.86
C TRP A 57 7.76 18.34 -3.95
N ASP A 58 7.46 19.57 -4.33
CA ASP A 58 8.41 20.67 -4.47
C ASP A 58 8.60 21.44 -3.14
N GLU A 59 7.96 21.02 -2.03
CA GLU A 59 8.13 21.62 -0.73
C GLU A 59 9.60 21.51 -0.29
N PRO A 60 10.26 22.65 0.04
CA PRO A 60 11.70 22.66 0.39
C PRO A 60 12.09 21.75 1.56
N SER A 61 11.17 21.51 2.49
CA SER A 61 11.40 20.63 3.66
C SER A 61 11.16 19.15 3.35
N ARG A 62 10.73 18.80 2.13
CA ARG A 62 10.57 17.40 1.74
C ARG A 62 11.89 16.64 1.85
N GLY A 63 11.84 15.48 2.47
CA GLY A 63 13.01 14.65 2.72
C GLY A 63 13.66 14.88 4.09
N GLU A 64 13.22 15.87 4.89
CA GLU A 64 13.71 16.05 6.27
C GLU A 64 13.16 14.95 7.20
N VAL A 65 11.94 14.48 6.95
CA VAL A 65 11.33 13.38 7.69
C VAL A 65 10.86 12.29 6.74
N PRO A 66 10.81 11.01 7.18
CA PRO A 66 10.24 9.94 6.36
C PRO A 66 8.75 10.15 6.12
N LEU A 67 8.35 10.11 4.84
CA LEU A 67 6.96 10.18 4.40
C LEU A 67 6.63 8.97 3.54
N MET A 68 5.43 8.42 3.71
CA MET A 68 4.88 7.39 2.85
C MET A 68 3.85 8.00 1.90
N TRP A 69 4.24 8.12 0.64
CA TRP A 69 3.39 8.62 -0.45
C TRP A 69 2.51 7.50 -0.97
N SER A 70 1.22 7.71 -0.95
CA SER A 70 0.28 6.74 -1.51
C SER A 70 -0.04 7.08 -2.96
N VAL A 71 0.03 6.09 -3.82
CA VAL A 71 -0.25 6.24 -5.25
C VAL A 71 -1.11 5.09 -5.74
N SER A 72 -2.10 5.37 -6.58
CA SER A 72 -2.80 4.27 -7.25
C SER A 72 -1.90 3.67 -8.32
N PRO A 73 -1.52 2.39 -8.23
CA PRO A 73 -0.53 1.79 -9.13
C PRO A 73 -0.93 1.82 -10.60
N VAL A 74 -2.24 1.80 -10.89
CA VAL A 74 -2.79 1.86 -12.25
C VAL A 74 -2.55 3.22 -12.95
N LEU A 75 -2.19 4.27 -12.20
CA LEU A 75 -1.82 5.57 -12.77
C LEU A 75 -0.58 5.49 -13.65
N ALA A 76 0.18 4.39 -13.56
CA ALA A 76 1.25 4.05 -14.50
C ALA A 76 0.80 4.08 -15.97
N GLU A 77 -0.45 3.77 -16.26
CA GLU A 77 -1.00 3.79 -17.63
C GLU A 77 -1.57 5.15 -18.02
N ARG A 78 -1.92 5.99 -17.05
CA ARG A 78 -2.59 7.27 -17.29
C ARG A 78 -1.66 8.46 -17.23
N VAL A 79 -0.75 8.47 -16.27
CA VAL A 79 0.19 9.57 -16.02
C VAL A 79 1.62 9.04 -15.81
N PRO A 80 2.15 8.22 -16.74
CA PRO A 80 3.41 7.53 -16.55
C PRO A 80 4.59 8.47 -16.32
N MET A 81 4.59 9.66 -16.93
CA MET A 81 5.66 10.63 -16.74
C MET A 81 5.68 11.24 -15.36
N VAL A 82 4.52 11.48 -14.78
CA VAL A 82 4.39 12.01 -13.42
C VAL A 82 4.88 10.97 -12.41
N MET A 83 4.43 9.73 -12.55
CA MET A 83 4.89 8.62 -11.71
C MET A 83 6.40 8.39 -11.84
N HIS A 84 6.93 8.47 -13.05
CA HIS A 84 8.38 8.41 -13.28
C HIS A 84 9.11 9.51 -12.53
N ASN A 85 8.65 10.76 -12.68
CA ASN A 85 9.29 11.92 -12.04
C ASN A 85 9.41 11.72 -10.53
N TYR A 86 8.34 11.34 -9.85
CA TYR A 86 8.38 11.09 -8.41
C TYR A 86 9.36 9.99 -8.03
N ARG A 87 9.43 8.92 -8.82
CA ARG A 87 10.33 7.81 -8.53
C ARG A 87 11.82 8.14 -8.74
N VAL A 88 12.15 9.00 -9.70
CA VAL A 88 13.56 9.34 -9.99
C VAL A 88 14.06 10.55 -9.20
N THR A 89 13.14 11.35 -8.65
CA THR A 89 13.48 12.52 -7.81
C THR A 89 13.23 12.27 -6.33
N ALA A 90 12.88 11.05 -5.94
CA ALA A 90 12.66 10.65 -4.56
C ALA A 90 13.94 10.81 -3.72
N THR A 91 13.80 11.32 -2.52
CA THR A 91 14.85 11.35 -1.50
C THR A 91 14.93 10.00 -0.77
N PRO A 92 15.95 9.74 0.05
CA PRO A 92 16.00 8.55 0.89
C PRO A 92 14.87 8.43 1.93
N ASN A 93 14.15 9.53 2.20
CA ASN A 93 13.02 9.59 3.14
C ASN A 93 11.66 9.54 2.44
N ASP A 94 11.62 9.42 1.10
CA ASP A 94 10.37 9.23 0.36
C ASP A 94 10.11 7.74 0.13
N TYR A 95 9.06 7.21 0.73
CA TYR A 95 8.57 5.85 0.57
C TYR A 95 7.25 5.86 -0.19
N PHE A 96 6.97 4.78 -0.91
CA PHE A 96 5.74 4.67 -1.71
C PHE A 96 4.95 3.43 -1.30
N ALA A 97 3.65 3.62 -1.12
CA ALA A 97 2.69 2.56 -0.91
C ALA A 97 1.61 2.63 -1.99
N ALA A 98 0.89 1.55 -2.20
CA ALA A 98 -0.32 1.62 -3.01
C ALA A 98 -1.42 2.33 -2.22
N ALA A 99 -2.06 3.29 -2.87
CA ALA A 99 -3.30 3.87 -2.42
C ALA A 99 -4.47 2.95 -2.77
N ASP A 100 -5.60 3.22 -2.20
CA ASP A 100 -6.83 2.51 -2.46
C ASP A 100 -6.66 0.96 -2.36
N ASN A 101 -7.38 0.21 -3.15
CA ASN A 101 -7.36 -1.25 -3.10
C ASN A 101 -6.31 -1.89 -4.04
N GLY A 102 -5.39 -1.08 -4.57
CA GLY A 102 -4.38 -1.49 -5.54
C GLY A 102 -4.86 -1.49 -6.99
N ALA A 103 -6.15 -1.30 -7.23
CA ALA A 103 -6.77 -1.20 -8.55
C ALA A 103 -7.90 -0.15 -8.58
N GLY A 104 -7.62 1.02 -8.04
CA GLY A 104 -8.61 2.07 -7.85
C GLY A 104 -9.62 1.70 -6.76
N TYR A 105 -10.81 2.26 -6.84
CA TYR A 105 -11.90 2.03 -5.86
C TYR A 105 -12.63 0.66 -6.03
N LEU A 106 -12.04 -0.30 -6.72
CA LEU A 106 -12.57 -1.64 -6.77
C LEU A 106 -12.51 -2.28 -5.38
N MET A 107 -13.63 -2.66 -4.80
CA MET A 107 -13.72 -3.30 -3.49
C MET A 107 -13.48 -4.81 -3.60
N PRO A 108 -12.35 -5.34 -3.13
CA PRO A 108 -12.00 -6.76 -3.32
C PRO A 108 -13.00 -7.72 -2.68
N GLY A 109 -13.61 -7.34 -1.56
CA GLY A 109 -14.67 -8.12 -0.92
C GLY A 109 -15.86 -8.42 -1.83
N MET A 110 -16.13 -7.58 -2.83
CA MET A 110 -17.18 -7.81 -3.84
C MET A 110 -16.76 -8.82 -4.93
N LEU A 111 -15.49 -9.19 -4.99
CA LEU A 111 -14.97 -10.19 -5.91
C LEU A 111 -15.02 -11.62 -5.35
N GLN A 112 -15.21 -11.75 -4.04
CA GLN A 112 -15.33 -13.03 -3.33
C GLN A 112 -16.63 -13.74 -3.71
N GLU A 113 -16.67 -15.07 -3.58
CA GLU A 113 -17.91 -15.84 -3.76
C GLU A 113 -18.71 -15.90 -2.45
N PRO A 114 -20.04 -15.87 -2.51
CA PRO A 114 -20.87 -15.65 -3.71
C PRO A 114 -20.86 -14.17 -4.13
N ARG A 115 -20.65 -13.90 -5.42
CA ARG A 115 -20.71 -12.52 -5.93
C ARG A 115 -22.17 -12.05 -5.96
N SER A 116 -22.51 -11.17 -5.03
CA SER A 116 -23.88 -10.78 -4.70
C SER A 116 -24.68 -10.16 -5.88
N VAL A 117 -24.02 -9.48 -6.81
CA VAL A 117 -24.69 -8.78 -7.91
C VAL A 117 -24.63 -9.57 -9.20
N SER A 118 -23.46 -10.09 -9.56
CA SER A 118 -23.26 -10.71 -10.88
C SER A 118 -23.51 -12.20 -10.92
N GLY A 119 -23.46 -12.89 -9.79
CA GLY A 119 -23.50 -14.35 -9.71
C GLY A 119 -22.33 -15.07 -10.42
N LEU A 120 -21.33 -14.31 -10.86
CA LEU A 120 -20.13 -14.87 -11.51
C LEU A 120 -19.21 -15.53 -10.48
N LYS A 121 -18.29 -16.36 -10.97
CA LYS A 121 -17.20 -16.91 -10.15
C LYS A 121 -16.31 -15.82 -9.59
N SER A 122 -15.51 -16.16 -8.57
CA SER A 122 -14.55 -15.26 -7.94
C SER A 122 -13.71 -14.48 -8.96
N GLY A 123 -13.60 -13.18 -8.74
CA GLY A 123 -12.73 -12.28 -9.52
C GLY A 123 -11.36 -12.07 -8.89
N LEU A 124 -11.11 -12.66 -7.72
CA LEU A 124 -9.91 -12.42 -6.91
C LEU A 124 -8.62 -12.72 -7.67
N SER A 125 -8.53 -13.85 -8.36
CA SER A 125 -7.34 -14.24 -9.13
C SER A 125 -7.01 -13.24 -10.26
N ALA A 126 -8.03 -12.78 -10.98
CA ALA A 126 -7.84 -11.79 -12.05
C ALA A 126 -7.38 -10.44 -11.48
N TRP A 127 -7.96 -10.02 -10.37
CA TRP A 127 -7.58 -8.82 -9.66
C TRP A 127 -6.15 -8.91 -9.09
N ALA A 128 -5.79 -10.01 -8.43
CA ALA A 128 -4.44 -10.22 -7.91
C ALA A 128 -3.38 -10.19 -9.02
N LYS A 129 -3.65 -10.82 -10.17
CA LYS A 129 -2.78 -10.77 -11.34
C LYS A 129 -2.61 -9.34 -11.88
N HIS A 130 -3.70 -8.56 -11.92
CA HIS A 130 -3.66 -7.16 -12.31
C HIS A 130 -2.80 -6.33 -11.36
N CYS A 131 -3.05 -6.43 -10.06
CA CYS A 131 -2.28 -5.70 -9.05
C CYS A 131 -0.80 -6.06 -9.07
N SER A 132 -0.46 -7.36 -9.11
CA SER A 132 0.92 -7.84 -9.11
C SER A 132 1.77 -7.18 -10.20
N LYS A 133 1.22 -6.98 -11.40
CA LYS A 133 1.92 -6.30 -12.51
C LYS A 133 2.41 -4.91 -12.12
N TYR A 134 1.55 -4.11 -11.49
CA TYR A 134 1.86 -2.72 -11.16
C TYR A 134 2.69 -2.60 -9.89
N TYR A 135 2.42 -3.45 -8.90
CA TYR A 135 3.24 -3.48 -7.67
C TYR A 135 4.69 -3.84 -7.99
N GLN A 136 4.91 -4.84 -8.84
CA GLN A 136 6.26 -5.19 -9.29
C GLN A 136 6.92 -4.06 -10.09
N LYS A 137 6.17 -3.38 -10.98
CA LYS A 137 6.69 -2.25 -11.74
C LYS A 137 7.15 -1.11 -10.82
N TRP A 138 6.35 -0.78 -9.84
CA TRP A 138 6.61 0.38 -8.97
C TRP A 138 7.34 0.03 -7.66
N GLY A 139 7.68 -1.23 -7.44
CA GLY A 139 8.35 -1.69 -6.23
C GLY A 139 7.50 -1.51 -4.98
N LEU A 140 6.17 -1.67 -5.11
CA LEU A 140 5.23 -1.53 -4.00
C LEU A 140 5.05 -2.87 -3.30
N THR A 141 4.97 -2.85 -1.98
CA THR A 141 4.77 -4.04 -1.15
C THR A 141 3.81 -3.79 0.02
N ILE A 142 3.25 -2.58 0.09
CA ILE A 142 2.28 -2.15 1.09
C ILE A 142 1.07 -1.56 0.37
N THR A 143 -0.13 -1.93 0.82
CA THR A 143 -1.38 -1.26 0.47
C THR A 143 -1.81 -0.41 1.66
N GLY A 144 -1.61 0.89 1.54
CA GLY A 144 -1.78 1.82 2.66
C GLY A 144 -3.23 2.08 3.07
N PHE A 145 -4.20 1.76 2.20
CA PHE A 145 -5.61 1.94 2.52
C PHE A 145 -6.50 1.04 1.66
N VAL A 146 -7.15 0.07 2.28
CA VAL A 146 -8.13 -0.80 1.61
C VAL A 146 -9.53 -0.29 1.92
N ILE A 147 -10.18 0.26 0.90
CA ILE A 147 -11.56 0.76 0.99
C ILE A 147 -12.51 -0.44 0.86
N ASP A 148 -13.18 -0.77 1.95
CA ASP A 148 -14.17 -1.85 1.97
C ASP A 148 -15.57 -1.37 1.58
N GLY A 149 -15.92 -0.12 1.89
CA GLY A 149 -17.21 0.46 1.54
C GLY A 149 -18.38 -0.42 1.94
N GLU A 150 -19.25 -0.71 0.98
CA GLU A 150 -20.41 -1.61 1.16
C GLU A 150 -20.05 -3.10 1.00
N ALA A 151 -18.80 -3.41 0.62
CA ALA A 151 -18.37 -4.79 0.46
C ALA A 151 -18.30 -5.53 1.80
N PRO A 152 -18.44 -6.86 1.82
CA PRO A 152 -18.04 -7.66 2.97
C PRO A 152 -16.55 -7.52 3.24
N GLY A 153 -16.12 -7.75 4.47
CA GLY A 153 -14.70 -7.85 4.80
C GLY A 153 -14.03 -8.99 4.01
N LEU A 154 -12.71 -8.91 3.89
CA LEU A 154 -11.94 -9.93 3.17
C LEU A 154 -11.99 -11.27 3.91
N ASP A 155 -12.21 -12.33 3.16
CA ASP A 155 -12.01 -13.71 3.59
C ASP A 155 -10.53 -14.14 3.44
N SER A 156 -10.25 -15.41 3.73
CA SER A 156 -8.90 -15.98 3.60
C SER A 156 -8.37 -15.85 2.18
N ASP A 157 -9.20 -16.11 1.17
CA ASP A 157 -8.78 -16.06 -0.25
C ASP A 157 -8.45 -14.62 -0.68
N GLY A 158 -9.21 -13.65 -0.19
CA GLY A 158 -8.94 -12.23 -0.41
C GLY A 158 -7.64 -11.78 0.26
N LEU A 159 -7.37 -12.25 1.47
CA LEU A 159 -6.12 -11.99 2.18
C LEU A 159 -4.93 -12.69 1.51
N ASP A 160 -5.08 -13.90 1.01
CA ASP A 160 -4.04 -14.63 0.24
C ASP A 160 -3.65 -13.86 -1.03
N CYS A 161 -4.65 -13.28 -1.70
CA CYS A 161 -4.37 -12.42 -2.86
C CYS A 161 -3.50 -11.23 -2.46
N TYR A 162 -3.84 -10.50 -1.40
CA TYR A 162 -3.02 -9.39 -0.92
C TYR A 162 -1.62 -9.85 -0.51
N ALA A 163 -1.49 -10.94 0.22
CA ALA A 163 -0.19 -11.47 0.63
C ALA A 163 0.72 -11.75 -0.57
N SER A 164 0.15 -12.10 -1.74
CA SER A 164 0.91 -12.38 -2.96
C SER A 164 1.55 -11.15 -3.61
N PHE A 165 1.01 -9.94 -3.43
CA PHE A 165 1.54 -8.73 -4.06
C PHE A 165 1.77 -7.55 -3.08
N SER A 166 1.25 -7.62 -1.87
CA SER A 166 1.41 -6.64 -0.80
C SER A 166 1.94 -7.28 0.49
N PRO A 167 3.05 -8.03 0.45
CA PRO A 167 3.48 -8.89 1.55
C PRO A 167 3.90 -8.13 2.81
N ASN A 168 4.22 -6.84 2.72
CA ASN A 168 4.63 -6.04 3.88
C ASN A 168 3.45 -5.36 4.58
N GLY A 169 2.23 -5.56 4.13
CA GLY A 169 1.04 -5.20 4.87
C GLY A 169 -0.09 -4.56 4.07
N ILE A 170 -1.25 -4.59 4.68
CA ILE A 170 -2.46 -3.90 4.22
C ILE A 170 -3.15 -3.19 5.38
N VAL A 171 -3.89 -2.13 5.07
CA VAL A 171 -4.66 -1.34 6.05
C VAL A 171 -6.14 -1.31 5.66
N PRO A 172 -6.92 -2.36 5.97
CA PRO A 172 -8.35 -2.43 5.63
C PRO A 172 -9.23 -1.73 6.67
N GLN A 173 -10.46 -1.41 6.26
CA GLN A 173 -11.47 -0.79 7.13
C GLN A 173 -12.22 -1.81 8.00
N LYS A 174 -12.51 -3.01 7.48
CA LYS A 174 -13.43 -4.01 8.08
C LYS A 174 -12.74 -5.29 8.52
N MET A 175 -11.58 -5.19 9.09
CA MET A 175 -10.86 -6.36 9.63
C MET A 175 -10.65 -6.20 11.15
N PRO A 176 -10.28 -7.25 11.88
CA PRO A 176 -9.79 -7.09 13.24
C PRO A 176 -8.69 -6.03 13.32
N LEU A 177 -8.55 -5.38 14.49
CA LEU A 177 -7.57 -4.28 14.65
C LEU A 177 -6.18 -4.62 14.19
N THR A 178 -5.75 -5.84 14.47
CA THR A 178 -4.45 -6.33 14.01
C THR A 178 -4.50 -7.83 13.88
N LEU A 179 -4.00 -8.35 12.77
CA LEU A 179 -3.75 -9.78 12.59
C LEU A 179 -2.53 -9.97 11.68
N LEU A 180 -2.01 -11.17 11.67
CA LEU A 180 -0.95 -11.61 10.75
C LEU A 180 -1.52 -12.72 9.87
N HIS A 181 -1.46 -12.56 8.55
CA HIS A 181 -1.95 -13.53 7.59
C HIS A 181 -0.82 -13.90 6.62
N ASN A 182 -0.35 -15.14 6.67
CA ASN A 182 0.82 -15.60 5.88
C ASN A 182 2.00 -14.63 5.99
N ASP A 183 2.35 -14.25 7.21
CA ASP A 183 3.39 -13.25 7.54
C ASP A 183 3.11 -11.83 7.04
N MET A 184 1.98 -11.57 6.39
CA MET A 184 1.55 -10.24 5.99
C MET A 184 0.82 -9.55 7.15
N PRO A 185 1.29 -8.39 7.63
CA PRO A 185 0.55 -7.59 8.60
C PRO A 185 -0.76 -7.06 8.02
N VAL A 186 -1.85 -7.23 8.78
CA VAL A 186 -3.17 -6.65 8.49
C VAL A 186 -3.51 -5.74 9.65
N ILE A 187 -3.50 -4.43 9.42
CA ILE A 187 -3.71 -3.42 10.45
C ILE A 187 -4.91 -2.59 10.06
N ARG A 188 -6.02 -2.71 10.79
CA ARG A 188 -7.21 -1.91 10.52
C ARG A 188 -6.92 -0.43 10.71
N ALA A 189 -7.33 0.40 9.75
CA ALA A 189 -7.34 1.84 9.94
C ALA A 189 -8.28 2.19 11.09
N ASP A 190 -7.76 2.86 12.11
CA ASP A 190 -8.56 3.39 13.21
C ASP A 190 -8.82 4.87 12.93
N TYR A 191 -10.10 5.25 12.80
CA TYR A 191 -10.50 6.62 12.46
C TYR A 191 -10.66 7.51 13.71
N ASP A 192 -10.38 6.99 14.88
CA ASP A 192 -10.54 7.73 16.13
C ASP A 192 -9.34 8.63 16.47
N ILE A 193 -8.54 9.01 15.47
CA ILE A 193 -7.59 10.11 15.64
C ILE A 193 -8.30 11.39 15.22
N VAL A 194 -9.12 11.92 16.12
CA VAL A 194 -9.65 13.28 16.07
C VAL A 194 -8.87 14.13 17.05
#